data_a64a6e6a93eb9da86b958c3fb6151cac
#
_entry.id   a64a6e6a93eb9da86b958c3fb6151cac
#
_cell.length_a   1.000
_cell.length_b   1.000
_cell.length_c   1.000
_cell.angle_alpha   90.00
_cell.angle_beta   90.00
_cell.angle_gamma   90.00
#
_symmetry.space_group_name_H-M   'P 1'
#
loop_
_entity.id
_entity.type
_entity.pdbx_description
1 polymer ?
#
loop_
_entity_poly.entity_id
_entity_poly.type
_entity_poly.pdbx_seq_one_letter_code
_entity_poly.pdbx_strand_id
1 'polypeptide(L)'
;MPSAAPPIVLTFGLSDPTSGFGLQADLLTLASMGCHGVSVLTGYTVRDSANCDEVTGLDPDVVATQARMLLEDMPIAAFKVGAATRAEVVSAIAEVVSDYDHVPLILAPDFTVDDEHVLAADDLRESIAELLAPQTTVLVADHATLAALAQPDGDAESPSLDTAIAHLLSQGTEYILSMQSGTYRIVNTLFGEEGQLRQDMWDRPAYRVMGMTDTLGAAIAALLANGQEPAAAVREAQEYLYRAACHAFRPGMGAYLPDRFFWARDDDTEERRPPAAGRAPHYKPPSV
;
A
#
# COMPACT_ATOMS: atom_id res chain seq x y z
N MET A 1 14.17 -0.44 -33.18
CA MET A 1 13.30 0.63 -32.65
C MET A 1 13.42 0.56 -31.15
N PRO A 2 13.46 1.68 -30.38
CA PRO A 2 13.36 1.58 -28.93
C PRO A 2 12.04 0.88 -28.58
N SER A 3 12.05 0.03 -27.56
CA SER A 3 10.83 -0.58 -27.02
C SER A 3 9.89 0.53 -26.53
N ALA A 4 8.57 0.27 -26.49
CA ALA A 4 7.65 1.18 -25.84
C ALA A 4 8.13 1.47 -24.41
N ALA A 5 8.06 2.73 -23.98
CA ALA A 5 8.44 3.10 -22.63
C ALA A 5 7.49 2.41 -21.63
N PRO A 6 7.99 1.91 -20.49
CA PRO A 6 7.14 1.36 -19.46
C PRO A 6 6.22 2.44 -18.89
N PRO A 7 5.01 2.09 -18.39
CA PRO A 7 4.16 3.04 -17.67
C PRO A 7 4.92 3.66 -16.49
N ILE A 8 4.68 4.93 -16.21
CA ILE A 8 5.34 5.67 -15.15
C ILE A 8 4.38 5.80 -13.96
N VAL A 9 4.81 5.38 -12.78
CA VAL A 9 4.03 5.50 -11.54
C VAL A 9 4.76 6.44 -10.59
N LEU A 10 4.07 7.49 -10.15
CA LEU A 10 4.59 8.41 -9.13
C LEU A 10 4.14 7.95 -7.75
N THR A 11 5.11 7.67 -6.87
CA THR A 11 4.83 7.30 -5.47
C THR A 11 5.27 8.38 -4.50
N PHE A 12 4.43 8.65 -3.50
CA PHE A 12 4.72 9.51 -2.35
C PHE A 12 4.84 8.64 -1.10
N GLY A 13 5.89 8.85 -0.31
CA GLY A 13 6.07 8.06 0.91
C GLY A 13 7.35 8.36 1.68
N LEU A 14 7.52 7.65 2.79
CA LEU A 14 8.73 7.71 3.59
C LEU A 14 9.87 6.93 2.95
N SER A 15 11.10 7.40 3.14
CA SER A 15 12.29 6.61 2.85
C SER A 15 12.61 5.68 4.00
N ASP A 16 12.72 4.38 3.70
CA ASP A 16 13.20 3.34 4.62
C ASP A 16 14.55 2.79 4.14
N PRO A 17 15.65 3.02 4.89
CA PRO A 17 16.98 2.55 4.50
C PRO A 17 17.09 1.02 4.45
N THR A 18 16.17 0.28 5.08
CA THR A 18 16.15 -1.19 5.05
C THR A 18 15.48 -1.76 3.81
N SER A 19 14.82 -0.94 3.00
CA SER A 19 13.99 -1.33 1.86
C SER A 19 12.82 -2.26 2.24
N GLY A 20 12.40 -2.23 3.50
CA GLY A 20 11.31 -3.04 4.02
C GLY A 20 9.94 -2.47 3.64
N PHE A 21 9.78 -1.16 3.77
CA PHE A 21 8.53 -0.44 3.47
C PHE A 21 8.80 0.87 2.73
N GLY A 22 7.76 1.70 2.54
CA GLY A 22 7.84 3.03 1.96
C GLY A 22 8.34 3.05 0.52
N LEU A 23 9.01 4.13 0.14
CA LEU A 23 9.44 4.39 -1.25
C LEU A 23 10.29 3.27 -1.84
N GLN A 24 11.21 2.70 -1.07
CA GLN A 24 12.07 1.62 -1.55
C GLN A 24 11.26 0.35 -1.84
N ALA A 25 10.28 0.03 -1.01
CA ALA A 25 9.36 -1.08 -1.26
C ALA A 25 8.52 -0.83 -2.52
N ASP A 26 8.01 0.39 -2.68
CA ASP A 26 7.26 0.79 -3.85
C ASP A 26 8.07 0.67 -5.12
N LEU A 27 9.25 1.31 -5.17
CA LEU A 27 10.12 1.32 -6.36
C LEU A 27 10.55 -0.09 -6.78
N LEU A 28 10.90 -0.95 -5.81
CA LEU A 28 11.23 -2.35 -6.10
C LEU A 28 10.03 -3.14 -6.65
N THR A 29 8.83 -2.89 -6.11
CA THR A 29 7.60 -3.52 -6.59
C THR A 29 7.24 -3.05 -7.99
N LEU A 30 7.25 -1.75 -8.24
CA LEU A 30 6.99 -1.15 -9.55
C LEU A 30 7.95 -1.68 -10.62
N ALA A 31 9.25 -1.72 -10.30
CA ALA A 31 10.27 -2.28 -11.19
C ALA A 31 10.04 -3.77 -11.48
N SER A 32 9.69 -4.56 -10.44
CA SER A 32 9.36 -5.98 -10.58
C SER A 32 8.16 -6.24 -11.48
N MET A 33 7.21 -5.29 -11.51
CA MET A 33 5.97 -5.39 -12.30
C MET A 33 6.04 -4.65 -13.63
N GLY A 34 7.25 -4.25 -14.06
CA GLY A 34 7.49 -3.68 -15.39
C GLY A 34 7.09 -2.21 -15.54
N CYS A 35 6.95 -1.47 -14.45
CA CYS A 35 6.73 -0.03 -14.44
C CYS A 35 8.01 0.74 -14.12
N HIS A 36 8.08 1.99 -14.59
CA HIS A 36 9.08 2.94 -14.15
C HIS A 36 8.55 3.71 -12.95
N GLY A 37 9.07 3.39 -11.75
CA GLY A 37 8.71 4.11 -10.54
C GLY A 37 9.51 5.41 -10.41
N VAL A 38 8.81 6.52 -10.23
CA VAL A 38 9.39 7.81 -9.79
C VAL A 38 8.85 8.15 -8.41
N SER A 39 9.62 8.86 -7.58
CA SER A 39 9.27 9.00 -6.18
C SER A 39 9.42 10.43 -5.66
N VAL A 40 8.47 10.84 -4.82
CA VAL A 40 8.53 12.04 -4.02
C VAL A 40 8.59 11.66 -2.55
N LEU A 41 9.64 12.12 -1.89
CA LEU A 41 9.90 11.85 -0.49
C LEU A 41 8.99 12.71 0.40
N THR A 42 8.21 12.08 1.30
CA THR A 42 7.40 12.78 2.31
C THR A 42 8.14 12.91 3.64
N GLY A 43 9.16 12.10 3.85
CA GLY A 43 9.99 12.06 5.04
C GLY A 43 10.95 10.87 4.99
N TYR A 44 11.71 10.67 6.05
CA TYR A 44 12.63 9.54 6.16
C TYR A 44 12.62 8.95 7.57
N THR A 45 13.10 7.72 7.68
CA THR A 45 13.30 7.04 8.94
C THR A 45 14.78 6.79 9.19
N VAL A 46 15.20 6.91 10.45
CA VAL A 46 16.50 6.43 10.94
C VAL A 46 16.24 5.11 11.65
N ARG A 47 16.59 4.01 11.02
CA ARG A 47 16.26 2.67 11.52
C ARG A 47 17.17 1.58 11.00
N ASP A 48 17.11 0.44 11.68
CA ASP A 48 17.58 -0.85 11.18
C ASP A 48 16.39 -1.80 10.89
N SER A 49 16.67 -3.08 10.69
CA SER A 49 15.62 -4.08 10.41
C SER A 49 14.73 -4.43 11.61
N ALA A 50 15.12 -4.03 12.83
CA ALA A 50 14.43 -4.39 14.08
C ALA A 50 13.78 -3.18 14.75
N ASN A 51 14.43 -2.01 14.74
CA ASN A 51 14.02 -0.83 15.49
C ASN A 51 14.06 0.42 14.61
N CYS A 52 13.19 1.39 14.91
CA CYS A 52 13.23 2.74 14.38
C CYS A 52 13.67 3.68 15.51
N ASP A 53 14.59 4.61 15.23
CA ASP A 53 15.11 5.59 16.17
C ASP A 53 14.46 6.97 15.95
N GLU A 54 14.19 7.31 14.68
CA GLU A 54 13.63 8.61 14.32
C GLU A 54 12.76 8.51 13.05
N VAL A 55 11.70 9.32 13.02
CA VAL A 55 10.89 9.59 11.84
C VAL A 55 10.84 11.10 11.62
N THR A 56 11.36 11.58 10.49
CA THR A 56 11.42 13.00 10.15
C THR A 56 10.64 13.29 8.88
N GLY A 57 9.70 14.24 8.94
CA GLY A 57 8.93 14.72 7.79
C GLY A 57 9.65 15.80 7.01
N LEU A 58 9.38 15.88 5.71
CA LEU A 58 9.86 16.95 4.85
C LEU A 58 8.93 18.16 4.87
N ASP A 59 9.46 19.27 4.37
CA ASP A 59 8.70 20.50 4.14
C ASP A 59 7.65 20.29 3.02
N PRO A 60 6.36 20.67 3.23
CA PRO A 60 5.29 20.51 2.24
C PRO A 60 5.59 21.17 0.89
N ASP A 61 6.24 22.34 0.90
CA ASP A 61 6.59 23.06 -0.33
C ASP A 61 7.63 22.29 -1.16
N VAL A 62 8.56 21.60 -0.49
CA VAL A 62 9.54 20.72 -1.16
C VAL A 62 8.84 19.53 -1.80
N VAL A 63 7.89 18.92 -1.10
CA VAL A 63 7.09 17.79 -1.61
C VAL A 63 6.28 18.21 -2.84
N ALA A 64 5.53 19.31 -2.76
CA ALA A 64 4.74 19.82 -3.86
C ALA A 64 5.59 20.21 -5.07
N THR A 65 6.69 20.93 -4.84
CA THR A 65 7.59 21.36 -5.91
C THR A 65 8.21 20.18 -6.65
N GLN A 66 8.67 19.16 -5.91
CA GLN A 66 9.24 17.96 -6.52
C GLN A 66 8.21 17.20 -7.36
N ALA A 67 6.98 17.04 -6.84
CA ALA A 67 5.91 16.37 -7.56
C ALA A 67 5.57 17.09 -8.87
N ARG A 68 5.40 18.43 -8.82
CA ARG A 68 5.09 19.25 -10.00
C ARG A 68 6.18 19.18 -11.06
N MET A 69 7.45 19.20 -10.68
CA MET A 69 8.56 19.05 -11.64
C MET A 69 8.51 17.70 -12.37
N LEU A 70 8.16 16.62 -11.70
CA LEU A 70 8.02 15.30 -12.34
C LEU A 70 6.81 15.25 -13.28
N LEU A 71 5.69 15.84 -12.85
CA LEU A 71 4.45 15.87 -13.62
C LEU A 71 4.53 16.76 -14.88
N GLU A 72 5.35 17.81 -14.85
CA GLU A 72 5.63 18.65 -16.01
C GLU A 72 6.49 17.94 -17.08
N ASP A 73 7.33 16.98 -16.67
CA ASP A 73 8.30 16.30 -17.54
C ASP A 73 7.81 14.92 -18.00
N MET A 74 7.06 14.20 -17.16
CA MET A 74 6.75 12.79 -17.36
C MET A 74 5.25 12.50 -17.39
N PRO A 75 4.76 11.67 -18.35
CA PRO A 75 3.35 11.26 -18.38
C PRO A 75 3.10 10.21 -17.30
N ILE A 76 2.63 10.63 -16.13
CA ILE A 76 2.30 9.75 -15.02
C ILE A 76 1.01 8.97 -15.32
N ALA A 77 1.06 7.64 -15.18
CA ALA A 77 -0.04 6.73 -15.47
C ALA A 77 -0.81 6.26 -14.21
N ALA A 78 -0.21 6.39 -13.02
CA ALA A 78 -0.88 6.16 -11.73
C ALA A 78 -0.13 6.88 -10.61
N PHE A 79 -0.86 7.23 -9.55
CA PHE A 79 -0.31 7.70 -8.29
C PHE A 79 -0.40 6.63 -7.21
N LYS A 80 0.61 6.56 -6.34
CA LYS A 80 0.53 5.83 -5.07
C LYS A 80 0.91 6.76 -3.93
N VAL A 81 0.05 6.89 -2.93
CA VAL A 81 0.33 7.63 -1.70
C VAL A 81 0.42 6.65 -0.54
N GLY A 82 1.58 6.64 0.11
CA GLY A 82 1.86 5.86 1.31
C GLY A 82 1.79 6.71 2.59
N ALA A 83 2.71 6.44 3.53
CA ALA A 83 2.78 7.17 4.78
C ALA A 83 3.22 8.63 4.58
N ALA A 84 2.56 9.53 5.29
CA ALA A 84 2.94 10.91 5.49
C ALA A 84 3.05 11.21 6.98
N THR A 85 3.83 12.21 7.35
CA THR A 85 4.12 12.51 8.76
C THR A 85 3.33 13.70 9.31
N ARG A 86 2.71 14.50 8.43
CA ARG A 86 2.02 15.76 8.80
C ARG A 86 0.87 16.06 7.86
N ALA A 87 -0.16 16.70 8.40
CA ALA A 87 -1.34 17.15 7.67
C ALA A 87 -1.02 18.06 6.48
N GLU A 88 -0.04 18.98 6.65
CA GLU A 88 0.34 19.90 5.59
C GLU A 88 0.98 19.20 4.39
N VAL A 89 1.69 18.09 4.61
CA VAL A 89 2.23 17.26 3.53
C VAL A 89 1.10 16.57 2.79
N VAL A 90 0.09 16.07 3.50
CA VAL A 90 -1.12 15.48 2.90
C VAL A 90 -1.86 16.50 2.05
N SER A 91 -2.05 17.72 2.59
CA SER A 91 -2.71 18.81 1.86
C SER A 91 -1.95 19.18 0.57
N ALA A 92 -0.61 19.25 0.64
CA ALA A 92 0.23 19.52 -0.52
C ALA A 92 0.13 18.42 -1.60
N ILE A 93 0.09 17.15 -1.19
CA ILE A 93 -0.11 16.02 -2.12
C ILE A 93 -1.50 16.06 -2.72
N ALA A 94 -2.55 16.29 -1.92
CA ALA A 94 -3.93 16.32 -2.37
C ALA A 94 -4.18 17.43 -3.40
N GLU A 95 -3.59 18.63 -3.19
CA GLU A 95 -3.62 19.73 -4.16
C GLU A 95 -2.96 19.32 -5.49
N VAL A 96 -1.80 18.67 -5.44
CA VAL A 96 -1.09 18.24 -6.65
C VAL A 96 -1.87 17.18 -7.42
N VAL A 97 -2.39 16.14 -6.74
CA VAL A 97 -3.09 15.04 -7.44
C VAL A 97 -4.45 15.48 -7.96
N SER A 98 -5.10 16.49 -7.34
CA SER A 98 -6.39 17.03 -7.79
C SER A 98 -6.33 17.68 -9.19
N ASP A 99 -5.17 18.16 -9.62
CA ASP A 99 -4.94 18.68 -10.96
C ASP A 99 -4.92 17.57 -12.04
N TYR A 100 -4.92 16.29 -11.63
CA TYR A 100 -4.79 15.09 -12.49
C TYR A 100 -5.86 14.05 -12.17
N ASP A 101 -7.11 14.46 -12.07
CA ASP A 101 -8.28 13.65 -11.66
C ASP A 101 -8.54 12.42 -12.53
N HIS A 102 -7.99 12.39 -13.74
CA HIS A 102 -8.05 11.25 -14.67
C HIS A 102 -7.00 10.17 -14.42
N VAL A 103 -6.01 10.43 -13.54
CA VAL A 103 -4.94 9.49 -13.19
C VAL A 103 -5.34 8.71 -11.93
N PRO A 104 -5.41 7.37 -11.97
CA PRO A 104 -5.82 6.59 -10.81
C PRO A 104 -4.90 6.83 -9.61
N LEU A 105 -5.50 7.05 -8.44
CA LEU A 105 -4.83 7.24 -7.17
C LEU A 105 -5.01 6.00 -6.28
N ILE A 106 -3.91 5.42 -5.85
CA ILE A 106 -3.88 4.35 -4.86
C ILE A 106 -3.42 4.94 -3.53
N LEU A 107 -4.31 4.90 -2.54
CA LEU A 107 -4.02 5.35 -1.19
C LEU A 107 -3.79 4.13 -0.28
N ALA A 108 -2.58 4.01 0.24
CA ALA A 108 -2.18 2.94 1.15
C ALA A 108 -1.55 3.55 2.41
N PRO A 109 -2.36 4.24 3.24
CA PRO A 109 -1.87 4.96 4.40
C PRO A 109 -1.40 3.94 5.45
N ASP A 110 -0.18 4.13 5.94
CA ASP A 110 0.34 3.36 7.06
C ASP A 110 0.62 4.33 8.21
N PHE A 111 -0.12 4.17 9.30
CA PHE A 111 0.03 4.99 10.50
C PHE A 111 1.03 4.41 11.50
N THR A 112 1.60 3.24 11.22
CA THR A 112 2.46 2.54 12.16
C THR A 112 3.80 2.23 11.52
N VAL A 113 4.82 2.98 11.86
CA VAL A 113 6.20 2.70 11.44
C VAL A 113 6.79 1.54 12.25
N ASP A 114 6.57 1.56 13.56
CA ASP A 114 6.84 0.47 14.51
C ASP A 114 5.99 0.65 15.79
N ASP A 115 6.27 -0.17 16.83
CA ASP A 115 5.49 -0.14 18.08
C ASP A 115 5.62 1.19 18.87
N GLU A 116 6.66 1.99 18.61
CA GLU A 116 6.94 3.27 19.30
C GLU A 116 6.60 4.48 18.42
N HIS A 117 6.64 4.34 17.09
CA HIS A 117 6.41 5.42 16.13
C HIS A 117 5.08 5.24 15.40
N VAL A 118 4.05 5.85 15.95
CA VAL A 118 2.70 5.87 15.37
C VAL A 118 2.40 7.25 14.79
N LEU A 119 2.13 7.30 13.49
CA LEU A 119 1.81 8.51 12.73
C LEU A 119 0.29 8.75 12.74
N ALA A 120 -0.33 8.77 13.92
CA ALA A 120 -1.78 8.79 14.06
C ALA A 120 -2.30 10.08 14.72
N ALA A 121 -1.66 11.22 14.47
CA ALA A 121 -2.18 12.52 14.88
C ALA A 121 -3.56 12.76 14.25
N ASP A 122 -4.48 13.37 15.01
CA ASP A 122 -5.87 13.55 14.58
C ASP A 122 -5.95 14.40 13.30
N ASP A 123 -5.18 15.49 13.23
CA ASP A 123 -5.09 16.37 12.07
C ASP A 123 -4.55 15.66 10.81
N LEU A 124 -3.64 14.71 10.96
CA LEU A 124 -3.15 13.90 9.85
C LEU A 124 -4.24 12.96 9.33
N ARG A 125 -4.97 12.28 10.24
CA ARG A 125 -6.08 11.38 9.85
C ARG A 125 -7.21 12.16 9.18
N GLU A 126 -7.58 13.31 9.72
CA GLU A 126 -8.58 14.22 9.17
C GLU A 126 -8.19 14.67 7.76
N SER A 127 -6.95 15.14 7.57
CA SER A 127 -6.46 15.55 6.25
C SER A 127 -6.48 14.42 5.22
N ILE A 128 -6.12 13.19 5.60
CA ILE A 128 -6.19 12.03 4.70
C ILE A 128 -7.64 11.71 4.35
N ALA A 129 -8.54 11.71 5.35
CA ALA A 129 -9.95 11.38 5.16
C ALA A 129 -10.69 12.43 4.31
N GLU A 130 -10.40 13.71 4.50
CA GLU A 130 -11.10 14.81 3.82
C GLU A 130 -10.51 15.16 2.46
N LEU A 131 -9.19 15.03 2.28
CA LEU A 131 -8.51 15.55 1.10
C LEU A 131 -8.06 14.44 0.12
N LEU A 132 -7.59 13.28 0.60
CA LEU A 132 -7.09 12.21 -0.26
C LEU A 132 -8.11 11.10 -0.50
N ALA A 133 -8.82 10.66 0.53
CA ALA A 133 -9.77 9.56 0.40
C ALA A 133 -10.85 9.84 -0.67
N PRO A 134 -11.43 11.06 -0.81
CA PRO A 134 -12.41 11.35 -1.85
C PRO A 134 -11.89 11.29 -3.29
N GLN A 135 -10.57 11.38 -3.48
CA GLN A 135 -9.92 11.32 -4.80
C GLN A 135 -9.37 9.93 -5.13
N THR A 136 -9.58 8.97 -4.22
CA THR A 136 -8.90 7.66 -4.27
C THR A 136 -9.66 6.66 -5.12
N THR A 137 -8.98 6.09 -6.12
CA THR A 137 -9.49 4.95 -6.90
C THR A 137 -9.47 3.66 -6.06
N VAL A 138 -8.35 3.35 -5.36
CA VAL A 138 -8.29 2.18 -4.48
C VAL A 138 -7.65 2.56 -3.14
N LEU A 139 -8.41 2.49 -2.06
CA LEU A 139 -7.94 2.60 -0.69
C LEU A 139 -7.57 1.21 -0.16
N VAL A 140 -6.33 1.03 0.26
CA VAL A 140 -5.81 -0.23 0.84
C VAL A 140 -5.51 0.01 2.31
N ALA A 141 -6.26 -0.60 3.22
CA ALA A 141 -6.08 -0.39 4.64
C ALA A 141 -6.60 -1.57 5.49
N ASP A 142 -6.12 -1.67 6.71
CA ASP A 142 -6.70 -2.57 7.71
C ASP A 142 -7.93 -1.96 8.39
N HIS A 143 -8.61 -2.76 9.22
CA HIS A 143 -9.81 -2.33 9.94
C HIS A 143 -9.57 -1.11 10.84
N ALA A 144 -8.44 -1.06 11.54
CA ALA A 144 -8.13 0.03 12.46
C ALA A 144 -7.93 1.35 11.70
N THR A 145 -7.21 1.29 10.59
CA THR A 145 -6.98 2.42 9.70
C THR A 145 -8.29 2.90 9.06
N LEU A 146 -9.14 1.98 8.55
CA LEU A 146 -10.45 2.35 7.98
C LEU A 146 -11.37 3.00 9.01
N ALA A 147 -11.40 2.47 10.23
CA ALA A 147 -12.19 3.07 11.31
C ALA A 147 -11.67 4.46 11.69
N ALA A 148 -10.34 4.63 11.75
CA ALA A 148 -9.70 5.90 12.06
C ALA A 148 -9.94 6.97 10.98
N LEU A 149 -9.99 6.59 9.71
CA LEU A 149 -10.30 7.50 8.61
C LEU A 149 -11.79 7.85 8.54
N ALA A 150 -12.67 6.93 8.91
CA ALA A 150 -14.11 7.19 8.92
C ALA A 150 -14.57 8.07 10.11
N GLN A 151 -13.74 8.16 11.15
CA GLN A 151 -14.00 8.97 12.34
C GLN A 151 -12.69 9.56 12.88
N PRO A 152 -12.17 10.60 12.24
CA PRO A 152 -10.87 11.18 12.61
C PRO A 152 -10.86 11.84 13.99
N ASP A 153 -11.99 12.38 14.47
CA ASP A 153 -12.08 13.15 15.73
C ASP A 153 -11.89 12.34 17.03
N GLY A 154 -11.84 11.02 16.96
CA GLY A 154 -11.44 10.14 18.07
C GLY A 154 -12.31 10.10 19.35
N ASP A 155 -13.29 10.99 19.49
CA ASP A 155 -14.06 11.21 20.73
C ASP A 155 -15.27 10.26 20.92
N ALA A 156 -15.59 9.44 19.95
CA ALA A 156 -16.69 8.50 20.00
C ALA A 156 -16.22 7.04 19.87
N GLU A 157 -17.12 6.10 20.13
CA GLU A 157 -16.85 4.67 19.92
C GLU A 157 -16.49 4.41 18.43
N SER A 158 -15.38 3.72 18.20
CA SER A 158 -14.90 3.39 16.84
C SER A 158 -16.03 2.78 16.01
N PRO A 159 -16.27 3.25 14.76
CA PRO A 159 -17.34 2.73 13.92
C PRO A 159 -17.09 1.25 13.58
N SER A 160 -18.20 0.52 13.33
CA SER A 160 -18.06 -0.82 12.75
C SER A 160 -17.41 -0.74 11.37
N LEU A 161 -16.79 -1.84 10.92
CA LEU A 161 -16.19 -1.90 9.59
C LEU A 161 -17.18 -1.50 8.48
N ASP A 162 -18.41 -2.04 8.54
CA ASP A 162 -19.45 -1.74 7.53
C ASP A 162 -19.80 -0.25 7.52
N THR A 163 -19.88 0.38 8.71
CA THR A 163 -20.13 1.81 8.83
C THR A 163 -18.97 2.63 8.26
N ALA A 164 -17.73 2.25 8.57
CA ALA A 164 -16.54 2.93 8.07
C ALA A 164 -16.45 2.84 6.53
N ILE A 165 -16.66 1.66 5.96
CA ILE A 165 -16.66 1.44 4.52
C ILE A 165 -17.74 2.26 3.83
N ALA A 166 -18.98 2.18 4.33
CA ALA A 166 -20.10 2.94 3.76
C ALA A 166 -19.85 4.45 3.79
N HIS A 167 -19.25 4.95 4.88
CA HIS A 167 -18.87 6.35 4.99
C HIS A 167 -17.85 6.76 3.95
N LEU A 168 -16.70 6.06 3.86
CA LEU A 168 -15.63 6.39 2.94
C LEU A 168 -16.03 6.28 1.46
N LEU A 169 -16.83 5.28 1.09
CA LEU A 169 -17.42 5.17 -0.25
C LEU A 169 -18.34 6.36 -0.54
N SER A 170 -19.16 6.78 0.44
CA SER A 170 -20.07 7.93 0.27
C SER A 170 -19.34 9.27 0.12
N GLN A 171 -18.09 9.35 0.58
CA GLN A 171 -17.25 10.54 0.44
C GLN A 171 -16.49 10.61 -0.90
N GLY A 172 -16.51 9.56 -1.73
CA GLY A 172 -15.91 9.57 -3.06
C GLY A 172 -14.84 8.51 -3.33
N THR A 173 -14.39 7.76 -2.31
CA THR A 173 -13.50 6.62 -2.56
C THR A 173 -14.21 5.60 -3.47
N GLU A 174 -13.61 5.20 -4.59
CA GLU A 174 -14.26 4.28 -5.54
C GLU A 174 -14.25 2.83 -5.06
N TYR A 175 -13.07 2.35 -4.60
CA TYR A 175 -12.90 0.98 -4.10
C TYR A 175 -12.13 0.98 -2.78
N ILE A 176 -12.50 0.08 -1.87
CA ILE A 176 -11.82 -0.13 -0.59
C ILE A 176 -11.40 -1.59 -0.49
N LEU A 177 -10.10 -1.84 -0.37
CA LEU A 177 -9.54 -3.15 -0.04
C LEU A 177 -9.26 -3.19 1.46
N SER A 178 -10.19 -3.80 2.21
CA SER A 178 -10.04 -4.02 3.64
C SER A 178 -9.18 -5.25 3.90
N MET A 179 -8.08 -5.09 4.64
CA MET A 179 -7.17 -6.17 5.02
C MET A 179 -7.39 -6.59 6.46
N GLN A 180 -7.59 -7.88 6.68
CA GLN A 180 -7.72 -8.45 8.02
C GLN A 180 -6.73 -9.59 8.23
N SER A 181 -5.83 -9.42 9.19
CA SER A 181 -4.88 -10.47 9.59
C SER A 181 -5.41 -11.25 10.78
N GLY A 182 -5.83 -12.49 10.54
CA GLY A 182 -6.18 -13.44 11.60
C GLY A 182 -4.95 -14.25 12.05
N THR A 183 -5.18 -15.20 12.95
CA THR A 183 -4.11 -16.05 13.50
C THR A 183 -3.44 -16.91 12.43
N TYR A 184 -4.20 -17.49 11.50
CA TYR A 184 -3.72 -18.44 10.49
C TYR A 184 -3.95 -17.94 9.05
N ARG A 185 -4.81 -16.95 8.86
CA ARG A 185 -5.21 -16.47 7.54
C ARG A 185 -5.23 -14.95 7.48
N ILE A 186 -4.96 -14.47 6.30
CA ILE A 186 -5.22 -13.09 5.89
C ILE A 186 -6.50 -13.13 5.06
N VAL A 187 -7.47 -12.29 5.40
CA VAL A 187 -8.73 -12.13 4.67
C VAL A 187 -8.77 -10.72 4.13
N ASN A 188 -8.81 -10.60 2.82
CA ASN A 188 -8.93 -9.30 2.16
C ASN A 188 -10.27 -9.22 1.46
N THR A 189 -11.00 -8.14 1.70
CA THR A 189 -12.33 -7.93 1.12
C THR A 189 -12.33 -6.63 0.33
N LEU A 190 -12.68 -6.73 -0.95
CA LEU A 190 -12.85 -5.59 -1.84
C LEU A 190 -14.30 -5.13 -1.80
N PHE A 191 -14.49 -3.84 -1.56
CA PHE A 191 -15.78 -3.16 -1.58
C PHE A 191 -15.79 -2.10 -2.68
N GLY A 192 -16.95 -1.82 -3.22
CA GLY A 192 -17.24 -0.74 -4.14
C GLY A 192 -18.66 -0.22 -3.90
N GLU A 193 -19.18 0.61 -4.79
CA GLU A 193 -20.50 1.25 -4.66
C GLU A 193 -21.63 0.25 -4.36
N GLU A 194 -21.61 -0.94 -4.98
CA GLU A 194 -22.62 -1.99 -4.79
C GLU A 194 -22.42 -2.82 -3.49
N GLY A 195 -21.44 -2.48 -2.66
CA GLY A 195 -21.08 -3.20 -1.44
C GLY A 195 -19.89 -4.16 -1.65
N GLN A 196 -19.92 -5.32 -1.01
CA GLN A 196 -18.84 -6.31 -1.12
C GLN A 196 -18.81 -6.92 -2.53
N LEU A 197 -17.71 -6.69 -3.25
CA LEU A 197 -17.49 -7.22 -4.59
C LEU A 197 -16.77 -8.57 -4.57
N ARG A 198 -15.79 -8.72 -3.66
CA ARG A 198 -14.93 -9.89 -3.62
C ARG A 198 -14.31 -10.10 -2.24
N GLN A 199 -14.06 -11.35 -1.89
CA GLN A 199 -13.27 -11.73 -0.72
C GLN A 199 -12.25 -12.79 -1.10
N ASP A 200 -10.99 -12.54 -0.75
CA ASP A 200 -9.88 -13.45 -0.97
C ASP A 200 -9.26 -13.87 0.38
N MET A 201 -8.84 -15.12 0.47
CA MET A 201 -8.20 -15.66 1.68
C MET A 201 -6.84 -16.26 1.35
N TRP A 202 -5.85 -15.92 2.16
CA TRP A 202 -4.47 -16.36 2.03
C TRP A 202 -3.99 -16.97 3.34
N ASP A 203 -3.15 -17.99 3.28
CA ASP A 203 -2.50 -18.49 4.49
C ASP A 203 -1.52 -17.45 5.01
N ARG A 204 -1.60 -17.17 6.32
CA ARG A 204 -0.70 -16.20 6.95
C ARG A 204 0.70 -16.81 7.07
N PRO A 205 1.77 -16.11 6.63
CA PRO A 205 3.14 -16.52 6.90
C PRO A 205 3.37 -16.69 8.41
N ALA A 206 4.16 -17.71 8.79
CA ALA A 206 4.46 -18.00 10.20
C ALA A 206 5.39 -16.96 10.86
N TYR A 207 5.82 -15.97 10.11
CA TYR A 207 6.73 -14.89 10.51
C TYR A 207 6.17 -13.52 10.13
N ARG A 208 6.63 -12.47 10.84
CA ARG A 208 6.25 -11.10 10.54
C ARG A 208 6.96 -10.65 9.25
N VAL A 209 6.19 -10.23 8.26
CA VAL A 209 6.68 -9.64 7.01
C VAL A 209 6.38 -8.14 7.04
N MET A 210 7.38 -7.31 6.80
CA MET A 210 7.28 -5.86 6.75
C MET A 210 6.89 -5.37 5.36
N GLY A 211 6.22 -4.21 5.26
CA GLY A 211 5.94 -3.53 4.00
C GLY A 211 4.92 -4.26 3.11
N MET A 212 4.04 -5.02 3.70
CA MET A 212 2.96 -5.72 2.97
C MET A 212 2.00 -4.74 2.32
N THR A 213 1.59 -3.68 3.04
CA THR A 213 0.67 -2.64 2.56
C THR A 213 1.28 -1.84 1.42
N ASP A 214 2.54 -1.39 1.55
CA ASP A 214 3.25 -0.67 0.48
C ASP A 214 3.40 -1.55 -0.77
N THR A 215 3.88 -2.80 -0.58
CA THR A 215 4.02 -3.74 -1.70
C THR A 215 2.69 -3.98 -2.41
N LEU A 216 1.58 -4.12 -1.67
CA LEU A 216 0.25 -4.31 -2.26
C LEU A 216 -0.23 -3.05 -3.00
N GLY A 217 -0.12 -1.87 -2.36
CA GLY A 217 -0.50 -0.61 -2.99
C GLY A 217 0.29 -0.31 -4.26
N ALA A 218 1.62 -0.53 -4.24
CA ALA A 218 2.47 -0.35 -5.42
C ALA A 218 2.15 -1.37 -6.53
N ALA A 219 1.82 -2.61 -6.17
CA ALA A 219 1.42 -3.63 -7.15
C ALA A 219 0.08 -3.26 -7.82
N ILE A 220 -0.91 -2.77 -7.05
CA ILE A 220 -2.17 -2.27 -7.61
C ILE A 220 -1.89 -1.09 -8.55
N ALA A 221 -1.06 -0.13 -8.12
CA ALA A 221 -0.69 1.02 -8.94
C ALA A 221 -0.03 0.60 -10.27
N ALA A 222 0.87 -0.39 -10.24
CA ALA A 222 1.51 -0.92 -11.43
C ALA A 222 0.49 -1.53 -12.42
N LEU A 223 -0.48 -2.29 -11.91
CA LEU A 223 -1.49 -2.96 -12.74
C LEU A 223 -2.49 -1.97 -13.34
N LEU A 224 -2.92 -0.95 -12.57
CA LEU A 224 -3.75 0.14 -13.08
C LEU A 224 -3.00 0.97 -14.12
N ALA A 225 -1.72 1.27 -13.90
CA ALA A 225 -0.87 1.98 -14.87
C ALA A 225 -0.71 1.19 -16.19
N ASN A 226 -0.82 -0.14 -16.16
CA ASN A 226 -0.87 -1.01 -17.33
C ASN A 226 -2.28 -1.17 -17.92
N GLY A 227 -3.28 -0.42 -17.44
CA GLY A 227 -4.64 -0.38 -17.99
C GLY A 227 -5.56 -1.52 -17.53
N GLN A 228 -5.24 -2.20 -16.45
CA GLN A 228 -6.15 -3.19 -15.87
C GLN A 228 -7.31 -2.50 -15.13
N GLU A 229 -8.48 -3.14 -15.14
CA GLU A 229 -9.62 -2.72 -14.34
C GLU A 229 -9.35 -2.91 -12.83
N PRO A 230 -9.85 -2.03 -11.94
CA PRO A 230 -9.50 -2.04 -10.51
C PRO A 230 -9.72 -3.38 -9.80
N ALA A 231 -10.83 -4.05 -10.02
CA ALA A 231 -11.11 -5.34 -9.37
C ALA A 231 -10.15 -6.46 -9.82
N ALA A 232 -9.72 -6.44 -11.08
CA ALA A 232 -8.74 -7.38 -11.63
C ALA A 232 -7.34 -7.05 -11.09
N ALA A 233 -6.96 -5.77 -11.08
CA ALA A 233 -5.70 -5.29 -10.55
C ALA A 233 -5.52 -5.65 -9.07
N VAL A 234 -6.55 -5.43 -8.25
CA VAL A 234 -6.53 -5.80 -6.82
C VAL A 234 -6.33 -7.30 -6.63
N ARG A 235 -6.97 -8.14 -7.44
CA ARG A 235 -6.78 -9.60 -7.36
C ARG A 235 -5.35 -10.02 -7.68
N GLU A 236 -4.83 -9.56 -8.80
CA GLU A 236 -3.49 -9.94 -9.26
C GLU A 236 -2.40 -9.40 -8.33
N ALA A 237 -2.57 -8.19 -7.80
CA ALA A 237 -1.67 -7.61 -6.81
C ALA A 237 -1.60 -8.42 -5.52
N GLN A 238 -2.73 -8.96 -5.04
CA GLN A 238 -2.77 -9.84 -3.87
C GLN A 238 -2.02 -11.15 -4.13
N GLU A 239 -2.18 -11.74 -5.32
CA GLU A 239 -1.45 -12.95 -5.71
C GLU A 239 0.06 -12.71 -5.77
N TYR A 240 0.49 -11.58 -6.36
CA TYR A 240 1.87 -11.15 -6.37
C TYR A 240 2.42 -10.99 -4.94
N LEU A 241 1.71 -10.24 -4.07
CA LEU A 241 2.10 -10.02 -2.69
C LEU A 241 2.24 -11.33 -1.92
N TYR A 242 1.27 -12.25 -2.06
CA TYR A 242 1.30 -13.54 -1.39
C TYR A 242 2.53 -14.34 -1.79
N ARG A 243 2.85 -14.40 -3.07
CA ARG A 243 4.04 -15.08 -3.58
C ARG A 243 5.32 -14.42 -3.08
N ALA A 244 5.41 -13.09 -3.10
CA ALA A 244 6.55 -12.36 -2.56
C ALA A 244 6.75 -12.62 -1.05
N ALA A 245 5.65 -12.71 -0.28
CA ALA A 245 5.67 -13.02 1.14
C ALA A 245 6.05 -14.48 1.43
N CYS A 246 5.63 -15.45 0.60
CA CYS A 246 6.05 -16.84 0.72
C CYS A 246 7.56 -17.04 0.48
N HIS A 247 8.19 -16.17 -0.30
CA HIS A 247 9.63 -16.16 -0.57
C HIS A 247 10.39 -15.12 0.27
N ALA A 248 9.73 -14.56 1.30
CA ALA A 248 10.34 -13.54 2.14
C ALA A 248 11.68 -13.99 2.72
N PHE A 249 12.61 -13.06 2.83
CA PHE A 249 13.93 -13.29 3.39
C PHE A 249 14.19 -12.35 4.58
N ARG A 250 15.13 -12.70 5.42
CA ARG A 250 15.50 -11.94 6.61
C ARG A 250 16.90 -11.35 6.44
N PRO A 251 17.02 -10.04 6.12
CA PRO A 251 18.33 -9.43 5.85
C PRO A 251 19.14 -9.16 7.12
N GLY A 252 18.48 -9.03 8.26
CA GLY A 252 19.07 -8.68 9.55
C GLY A 252 18.44 -9.45 10.71
N MET A 253 18.41 -8.84 11.88
CA MET A 253 17.84 -9.47 13.10
C MET A 253 16.33 -9.19 13.27
N GLY A 254 15.77 -8.27 12.50
CA GLY A 254 14.36 -7.84 12.60
C GLY A 254 13.39 -8.66 11.76
N ALA A 255 12.42 -7.99 11.16
CA ALA A 255 11.37 -8.59 10.36
C ALA A 255 11.88 -9.19 9.04
N TYR A 256 11.07 -10.07 8.46
CA TYR A 256 11.27 -10.55 7.10
C TYR A 256 10.79 -9.50 6.09
N LEU A 257 11.43 -9.46 4.93
CA LEU A 257 11.05 -8.61 3.80
C LEU A 257 10.48 -9.47 2.67
N PRO A 258 9.44 -9.02 1.95
CA PRO A 258 8.95 -9.73 0.78
C PRO A 258 10.04 -9.83 -0.29
N ASP A 259 10.23 -10.98 -0.89
CA ASP A 259 11.06 -11.09 -2.09
C ASP A 259 10.28 -10.60 -3.31
N ARG A 260 10.41 -9.33 -3.63
CA ARG A 260 9.69 -8.67 -4.72
C ARG A 260 10.13 -9.15 -6.10
N PHE A 261 11.26 -9.86 -6.19
CA PHE A 261 11.79 -10.48 -7.41
C PHE A 261 11.81 -12.01 -7.33
N PHE A 262 10.88 -12.60 -6.58
CA PHE A 262 10.77 -14.06 -6.39
C PHE A 262 10.78 -14.84 -7.71
N TRP A 263 10.21 -14.28 -8.76
CA TRP A 263 10.12 -14.89 -10.09
C TRP A 263 11.45 -14.90 -10.86
N ALA A 264 12.42 -14.07 -10.47
CA ALA A 264 13.74 -13.99 -11.09
C ALA A 264 14.77 -14.93 -10.43
N ARG A 265 14.39 -15.68 -9.40
CA ARG A 265 15.26 -16.65 -8.74
C ARG A 265 14.98 -18.04 -9.31
N ASP A 266 16.06 -18.80 -9.60
CA ASP A 266 15.94 -20.18 -10.02
C ASP A 266 15.26 -21.03 -8.93
N ASP A 267 14.33 -21.90 -9.33
CA ASP A 267 13.60 -22.82 -8.45
C ASP A 267 14.50 -23.84 -7.70
N ASP A 268 15.78 -23.90 -8.00
CA ASP A 268 16.75 -24.83 -7.39
C ASP A 268 17.06 -24.59 -5.90
N THR A 269 16.42 -23.59 -5.26
CA THR A 269 16.57 -23.33 -3.81
C THR A 269 15.39 -23.82 -2.96
N GLU A 270 14.85 -25.01 -3.25
CA GLU A 270 13.85 -25.69 -2.37
C GLU A 270 14.33 -25.88 -0.91
N GLU A 271 15.64 -25.86 -0.68
CA GLU A 271 16.23 -26.05 0.66
C GLU A 271 16.10 -24.84 1.61
N ARG A 272 15.61 -23.68 1.16
CA ARG A 272 15.46 -22.47 1.98
C ARG A 272 14.03 -22.11 2.35
N ARG A 273 13.06 -22.98 2.06
CA ARG A 273 11.69 -22.77 2.55
C ARG A 273 11.67 -22.89 4.08
N PRO A 274 11.21 -21.86 4.81
CA PRO A 274 10.87 -22.05 6.21
C PRO A 274 9.81 -23.17 6.30
N PRO A 275 9.83 -24.00 7.38
CA PRO A 275 8.95 -25.15 7.51
C PRO A 275 7.49 -24.69 7.37
N ALA A 276 6.78 -25.25 6.40
CA ALA A 276 5.37 -25.01 6.19
C ALA A 276 4.60 -25.43 7.45
N ALA A 277 3.88 -24.50 8.06
CA ALA A 277 2.85 -24.85 9.03
C ALA A 277 1.87 -25.80 8.32
N GLY A 278 1.58 -26.94 8.95
CA GLY A 278 0.96 -28.13 8.41
C GLY A 278 -0.12 -27.90 7.35
N ARG A 279 -0.07 -28.70 6.28
CA ARG A 279 -1.04 -28.71 5.19
C ARG A 279 -2.46 -28.77 5.72
N ALA A 280 -3.21 -27.66 5.56
CA ALA A 280 -4.65 -27.68 5.64
C ALA A 280 -5.25 -28.26 4.34
N PRO A 281 -6.38 -28.98 4.39
CA PRO A 281 -6.96 -29.66 3.23
C PRO A 281 -7.40 -28.66 2.16
N HIS A 282 -7.18 -29.05 0.90
CA HIS A 282 -7.60 -28.31 -0.30
C HIS A 282 -9.09 -27.94 -0.22
N TYR A 283 -9.37 -26.63 -0.22
CA TYR A 283 -10.73 -26.11 -0.40
C TYR A 283 -11.13 -26.31 -1.87
N LYS A 284 -12.25 -27.03 -2.07
CA LYS A 284 -12.97 -27.08 -3.33
C LYS A 284 -14.09 -26.03 -3.28
N PRO A 285 -14.17 -25.08 -4.23
CA PRO A 285 -15.32 -24.17 -4.28
C PRO A 285 -16.60 -24.96 -4.54
N PRO A 286 -17.76 -24.52 -4.01
CA PRO A 286 -19.04 -25.13 -4.33
C PRO A 286 -19.33 -24.96 -5.82
N SER A 287 -19.68 -26.06 -6.49
CA SER A 287 -20.21 -26.06 -7.85
C SER A 287 -21.60 -25.42 -7.84
N VAL A 288 -21.76 -24.38 -8.68
CA VAL A 288 -23.06 -23.80 -9.04
C VAL A 288 -23.86 -24.80 -9.85
#